data_ff8d188eeb6727b7285470ff6c13ee3f
#
_entry.id   ff8d188eeb6727b7285470ff6c13ee3f
#
_cell.length_a   1.000
_cell.length_b   1.000
_cell.length_c   1.000
_cell.angle_alpha   90.00
_cell.angle_beta   90.00
_cell.angle_gamma   90.00
#
_symmetry.space_group_name_H-M   'P 1'
#
loop_
_entity.id
_entity.type
_entity.pdbx_description
1 polymer ?
#
loop_
_entity_poly.entity_id
_entity_poly.type
_entity_poly.pdbx_seq_one_letter_code
_entity_poly.pdbx_strand_id
1 'polypeptide(L)'
;MPEKFTNVTTITEFLLMGFPDDKVLQRLCVMLFFLIYLAALIGNLLIITLTTIDQHLQSPMYFFLKNLSFIDICYISVTVPKSIMNSLTNIHSISFLGCASQVFFVIFLAGTEFFLLLVMSYDRYAAICQPLHYGTIMNRYACVQMVIISWFSGCVYGSLHVAGTFTAHFCGTNIVHQFFCDIPSLLMVSCSRNNILEYIYIYIYIYIYIIVSCCFAFLCFISMVVSYVYIFTTVLRIPYAKGRFKIFSTCLPHLTVVTLFLSSGFITYLCSASKSPSSLNLFMSVSYSLLPPSLNPVIYSLRNRDMKVALNNIFGGKMIPNL
;
A
#
# COMPACT_ATOMS: atom_id res chain seq x y z
N MET A 1 -35.20 -29.74 29.75
CA MET A 1 -34.00 -28.90 29.98
C MET A 1 -34.15 -27.64 29.11
N PRO A 2 -34.18 -26.43 29.68
CA PRO A 2 -34.43 -25.25 28.90
C PRO A 2 -33.17 -24.91 28.09
N GLU A 3 -33.37 -24.70 26.79
CA GLU A 3 -32.37 -24.18 25.88
C GLU A 3 -31.86 -22.84 26.40
N LYS A 4 -30.57 -22.78 26.73
CA LYS A 4 -29.86 -21.52 26.91
C LYS A 4 -29.84 -20.79 25.58
N PHE A 5 -30.77 -19.86 25.38
CA PHE A 5 -30.62 -18.79 24.41
C PHE A 5 -29.37 -18.00 24.81
N THR A 6 -28.23 -18.34 24.24
CA THR A 6 -27.06 -17.46 24.26
C THR A 6 -27.42 -16.25 23.44
N ASN A 7 -27.60 -15.11 24.11
CA ASN A 7 -27.74 -13.80 23.47
C ASN A 7 -26.54 -13.65 22.53
N VAL A 8 -26.81 -13.72 21.23
CA VAL A 8 -25.84 -13.35 20.20
C VAL A 8 -25.70 -11.84 20.28
N THR A 9 -24.74 -11.36 21.07
CA THR A 9 -24.39 -9.95 21.10
C THR A 9 -23.76 -9.63 19.75
N THR A 10 -24.50 -8.94 18.89
CA THR A 10 -23.95 -8.37 17.65
C THR A 10 -22.85 -7.38 18.04
N ILE A 11 -21.63 -7.63 17.55
CA ILE A 11 -20.50 -6.74 17.79
C ILE A 11 -20.77 -5.43 17.04
N THR A 12 -20.94 -4.34 17.79
CA THR A 12 -21.15 -2.99 17.24
C THR A 12 -19.87 -2.18 17.12
N GLU A 13 -18.82 -2.60 17.87
CA GLU A 13 -17.51 -1.94 17.88
C GLU A 13 -16.39 -2.93 18.15
N PHE A 14 -15.19 -2.62 17.63
CA PHE A 14 -13.95 -3.34 17.89
C PHE A 14 -13.03 -2.50 18.78
N LEU A 15 -12.20 -3.17 19.59
CA LEU A 15 -11.19 -2.54 20.43
C LEU A 15 -9.81 -2.79 19.84
N LEU A 16 -9.12 -1.73 19.40
CA LEU A 16 -7.79 -1.80 18.81
C LEU A 16 -6.72 -1.70 19.91
N MET A 17 -5.99 -2.80 20.17
CA MET A 17 -5.00 -2.93 21.23
C MET A 17 -3.58 -3.05 20.64
N GLY A 18 -3.18 -2.06 19.82
CA GLY A 18 -1.90 -2.11 19.11
C GLY A 18 -0.73 -1.44 19.84
N PHE A 19 -0.99 -0.61 20.85
CA PHE A 19 0.08 0.08 21.59
C PHE A 19 0.36 -0.59 22.93
N PRO A 20 1.63 -0.50 23.43
CA PRO A 20 1.99 -1.03 24.75
C PRO A 20 1.20 -0.37 25.88
N ASP A 21 0.94 -1.11 26.96
CA ASP A 21 0.24 -0.61 28.15
C ASP A 21 1.10 0.39 28.96
N ASP A 22 2.42 0.35 28.81
CA ASP A 22 3.34 1.30 29.45
C ASP A 22 3.16 2.70 28.86
N LYS A 23 2.76 3.65 29.69
CA LYS A 23 2.44 5.03 29.30
C LYS A 23 3.63 5.77 28.68
N VAL A 24 4.86 5.47 29.10
CA VAL A 24 6.06 6.12 28.56
C VAL A 24 6.30 5.59 27.15
N LEU A 25 6.28 4.28 26.98
CA LEU A 25 6.48 3.62 25.70
C LEU A 25 5.35 4.00 24.72
N GLN A 26 4.11 4.05 25.17
CA GLN A 26 2.96 4.50 24.39
C GLN A 26 3.16 5.93 23.83
N ARG A 27 3.59 6.88 24.68
CA ARG A 27 3.87 8.27 24.24
C ARG A 27 5.01 8.32 23.23
N LEU A 28 6.07 7.55 23.43
CA LEU A 28 7.17 7.46 22.47
C LEU A 28 6.72 6.91 21.13
N CYS A 29 5.89 5.86 21.13
CA CYS A 29 5.30 5.31 19.91
C CYS A 29 4.42 6.36 19.17
N VAL A 30 3.55 7.07 19.90
CA VAL A 30 2.71 8.14 19.34
C VAL A 30 3.56 9.25 18.71
N MET A 31 4.60 9.71 19.40
CA MET A 31 5.52 10.72 18.85
C MET A 31 6.22 10.22 17.59
N LEU A 32 6.70 8.98 17.58
CA LEU A 32 7.34 8.37 16.42
C LEU A 32 6.37 8.26 15.23
N PHE A 33 5.15 7.76 15.46
CA PHE A 33 4.10 7.68 14.44
C PHE A 33 3.75 9.05 13.86
N PHE A 34 3.66 10.06 14.72
CA PHE A 34 3.39 11.43 14.29
C PHE A 34 4.52 12.00 13.42
N LEU A 35 5.78 11.79 13.82
CA LEU A 35 6.93 12.24 13.03
C LEU A 35 7.02 11.53 11.69
N ILE A 36 6.81 10.21 11.65
CA ILE A 36 6.78 9.43 10.39
C ILE A 36 5.64 9.92 9.49
N TYR A 37 4.46 10.14 10.06
CA TYR A 37 3.30 10.65 9.32
C TYR A 37 3.59 12.02 8.69
N LEU A 38 4.14 12.97 9.45
CA LEU A 38 4.51 14.28 8.92
C LEU A 38 5.59 14.17 7.85
N ALA A 39 6.62 13.36 8.05
CA ALA A 39 7.69 13.16 7.07
C ALA A 39 7.14 12.57 5.76
N ALA A 40 6.23 11.59 5.84
CA ALA A 40 5.58 11.02 4.67
C ALA A 40 4.70 12.04 3.94
N LEU A 41 3.89 12.82 4.66
CA LEU A 41 3.07 13.89 4.07
C LEU A 41 3.94 14.92 3.34
N ILE A 42 4.96 15.45 4.01
CA ILE A 42 5.84 16.47 3.44
C ILE A 42 6.57 15.93 2.21
N GLY A 43 7.12 14.71 2.31
CA GLY A 43 7.85 14.09 1.21
C GLY A 43 6.98 13.85 -0.03
N ASN A 44 5.77 13.33 0.15
CA ASN A 44 4.85 13.07 -0.97
C ASN A 44 4.27 14.37 -1.55
N LEU A 45 3.91 15.36 -0.71
CA LEU A 45 3.48 16.67 -1.18
C LEU A 45 4.58 17.38 -1.98
N LEU A 46 5.84 17.24 -1.55
CA LEU A 46 6.98 17.78 -2.28
C LEU A 46 7.12 17.16 -3.68
N ILE A 47 6.96 15.84 -3.82
CA ILE A 47 6.96 15.16 -5.13
C ILE A 47 5.81 15.69 -6.00
N ILE A 48 4.60 15.77 -5.46
CA ILE A 48 3.42 16.27 -6.18
C ILE A 48 3.68 17.71 -6.68
N THR A 49 4.24 18.57 -5.83
CA THR A 49 4.55 19.96 -6.15
C THR A 49 5.61 20.04 -7.23
N LEU A 50 6.74 19.34 -7.08
CA LEU A 50 7.83 19.31 -8.06
C LEU A 50 7.36 18.85 -9.43
N THR A 51 6.66 17.71 -9.47
CA THR A 51 6.16 17.14 -10.74
C THR A 51 5.03 17.96 -11.38
N THR A 52 4.45 18.91 -10.64
CA THR A 52 3.43 19.82 -11.18
C THR A 52 4.04 21.10 -11.72
N ILE A 53 5.06 21.66 -11.05
CA ILE A 53 5.63 22.98 -11.38
C ILE A 53 6.76 22.84 -12.40
N ASP A 54 7.64 21.83 -12.28
CA ASP A 54 8.82 21.71 -13.14
C ASP A 54 8.44 21.07 -14.49
N GLN A 55 8.63 21.85 -15.57
CA GLN A 55 8.34 21.41 -16.94
C GLN A 55 9.23 20.23 -17.40
N HIS A 56 10.42 20.08 -16.83
CA HIS A 56 11.31 18.95 -17.14
C HIS A 56 10.81 17.63 -16.55
N LEU A 57 9.89 17.70 -15.57
CA LEU A 57 9.27 16.54 -14.93
C LEU A 57 7.87 16.21 -15.50
N GLN A 58 7.63 16.46 -16.79
CA GLN A 58 6.35 16.22 -17.47
C GLN A 58 6.27 14.86 -18.20
N SER A 59 7.23 13.96 -17.98
CA SER A 59 7.19 12.63 -18.63
C SER A 59 6.13 11.71 -18.00
N PRO A 60 5.68 10.66 -18.74
CA PRO A 60 4.72 9.67 -18.22
C PRO A 60 5.10 9.08 -16.87
N MET A 61 6.38 8.78 -16.65
CA MET A 61 6.89 8.29 -15.36
C MET A 61 6.55 9.23 -14.20
N TYR A 62 6.76 10.54 -14.36
CA TYR A 62 6.47 11.51 -13.29
C TYR A 62 4.97 11.73 -13.09
N PHE A 63 4.17 11.55 -14.15
CA PHE A 63 2.72 11.53 -14.03
C PHE A 63 2.25 10.35 -13.15
N PHE A 64 2.80 9.17 -13.35
CA PHE A 64 2.51 8.01 -12.49
C PHE A 64 3.05 8.20 -11.07
N LEU A 65 4.26 8.74 -10.92
CA LEU A 65 4.85 9.04 -9.63
C LEU A 65 4.02 10.04 -8.81
N LYS A 66 3.45 11.05 -9.46
CA LYS A 66 2.52 12.00 -8.83
C LYS A 66 1.28 11.29 -8.28
N ASN A 67 0.70 10.36 -9.05
CA ASN A 67 -0.44 9.55 -8.60
C ASN A 67 -0.05 8.62 -7.45
N LEU A 68 1.12 7.99 -7.50
CA LEU A 68 1.66 7.16 -6.43
C LEU A 68 1.79 7.95 -5.13
N SER A 69 2.39 9.15 -5.18
CA SER A 69 2.53 10.02 -4.01
C SER A 69 1.18 10.46 -3.43
N PHE A 70 0.16 10.65 -4.27
CA PHE A 70 -1.20 10.94 -3.81
C PHE A 70 -1.82 9.74 -3.09
N ILE A 71 -1.63 8.52 -3.62
CA ILE A 71 -2.07 7.28 -2.97
C ILE A 71 -1.38 7.11 -1.62
N ASP A 72 -0.06 7.35 -1.53
CA ASP A 72 0.71 7.26 -0.29
C ASP A 72 0.17 8.20 0.80
N ILE A 73 -0.16 9.45 0.45
CA ILE A 73 -0.80 10.41 1.37
C ILE A 73 -2.13 9.88 1.88
N CYS A 74 -2.98 9.39 0.99
CA CYS A 74 -4.28 8.84 1.36
C CYS A 74 -4.11 7.61 2.27
N TYR A 75 -3.22 6.70 1.91
CA TYR A 75 -2.99 5.45 2.62
C TYR A 75 -2.54 5.68 4.09
N ILE A 76 -1.51 6.52 4.28
CA ILE A 76 -1.01 6.81 5.62
C ILE A 76 -2.03 7.61 6.46
N SER A 77 -2.89 8.40 5.80
CA SER A 77 -3.94 9.18 6.47
C SER A 77 -5.15 8.34 6.89
N VAL A 78 -5.34 7.16 6.31
CA VAL A 78 -6.36 6.18 6.75
C VAL A 78 -5.93 5.41 8.00
N THR A 79 -4.63 5.13 8.15
CA THR A 79 -4.12 4.24 9.20
C THR A 79 -3.63 4.98 10.44
N VAL A 80 -2.80 6.00 10.28
CA VAL A 80 -2.03 6.62 11.37
C VAL A 80 -2.83 7.57 12.26
N PRO A 81 -3.65 8.52 11.75
CA PRO A 81 -4.31 9.51 12.59
C PRO A 81 -5.25 8.89 13.62
N LYS A 82 -6.03 7.86 13.23
CA LYS A 82 -6.94 7.16 14.16
C LYS A 82 -6.16 6.47 15.28
N SER A 83 -5.01 5.86 14.96
CA SER A 83 -4.15 5.19 15.95
C SER A 83 -3.56 6.18 16.95
N ILE A 84 -3.10 7.33 16.48
CA ILE A 84 -2.61 8.43 17.34
C ILE A 84 -3.74 8.92 18.26
N MET A 85 -4.91 9.21 17.71
CA MET A 85 -6.07 9.67 18.48
C MET A 85 -6.49 8.67 19.55
N ASN A 86 -6.59 7.37 19.21
CA ASN A 86 -6.93 6.32 20.16
C ASN A 86 -5.95 6.29 21.34
N SER A 87 -4.65 6.43 21.07
CA SER A 87 -3.62 6.43 22.12
C SER A 87 -3.65 7.69 22.99
N LEU A 88 -3.95 8.86 22.42
CA LEU A 88 -4.01 10.11 23.16
C LEU A 88 -5.26 10.21 24.04
N THR A 89 -6.40 9.69 23.57
CA THR A 89 -7.66 9.75 24.27
C THR A 89 -7.91 8.56 25.20
N ASN A 90 -7.07 7.51 25.11
CA ASN A 90 -7.30 6.20 25.76
C ASN A 90 -8.67 5.57 25.36
N ILE A 91 -9.23 5.97 24.21
CA ILE A 91 -10.44 5.39 23.63
C ILE A 91 -9.99 4.51 22.48
N HIS A 92 -9.92 3.21 22.72
CA HIS A 92 -9.44 2.24 21.75
C HIS A 92 -10.53 1.70 20.82
N SER A 93 -11.76 2.17 20.94
CA SER A 93 -12.88 1.67 20.15
C SER A 93 -12.93 2.26 18.74
N ILE A 94 -13.37 1.42 17.81
CA ILE A 94 -13.77 1.78 16.45
C ILE A 94 -15.11 1.11 16.14
N SER A 95 -16.06 1.84 15.58
CA SER A 95 -17.34 1.27 15.19
C SER A 95 -17.17 0.21 14.10
N PHE A 96 -18.10 -0.74 14.02
CA PHE A 96 -18.11 -1.78 12.98
C PHE A 96 -17.98 -1.19 11.57
N LEU A 97 -18.78 -0.16 11.24
CA LEU A 97 -18.71 0.52 9.94
C LEU A 97 -17.40 1.28 9.76
N GLY A 98 -16.86 1.89 10.81
CA GLY A 98 -15.56 2.56 10.79
C GLY A 98 -14.42 1.59 10.48
N CYS A 99 -14.46 0.40 11.09
CA CYS A 99 -13.51 -0.68 10.82
C CYS A 99 -13.63 -1.20 9.38
N ALA A 100 -14.85 -1.45 8.90
CA ALA A 100 -15.10 -1.86 7.51
C ALA A 100 -14.62 -0.81 6.50
N SER A 101 -14.88 0.47 6.76
CA SER A 101 -14.38 1.57 5.92
C SER A 101 -12.86 1.64 5.92
N GLN A 102 -12.21 1.47 7.08
CA GLN A 102 -10.76 1.48 7.20
C GLN A 102 -10.14 0.32 6.39
N VAL A 103 -10.67 -0.90 6.52
CA VAL A 103 -10.24 -2.07 5.73
C VAL A 103 -10.44 -1.80 4.24
N PHE A 104 -11.59 -1.24 3.84
CA PHE A 104 -11.84 -0.90 2.44
C PHE A 104 -10.76 0.03 1.89
N PHE A 105 -10.53 1.17 2.54
CA PHE A 105 -9.57 2.15 2.04
C PHE A 105 -8.13 1.64 2.06
N VAL A 106 -7.73 0.87 3.07
CA VAL A 106 -6.39 0.25 3.13
C VAL A 106 -6.18 -0.68 1.93
N ILE A 107 -7.11 -1.60 1.66
CA ILE A 107 -6.99 -2.56 0.56
C ILE A 107 -7.16 -1.89 -0.80
N PHE A 108 -8.09 -0.95 -0.93
CA PHE A 108 -8.31 -0.16 -2.13
C PHE A 108 -7.05 0.60 -2.55
N LEU A 109 -6.43 1.33 -1.63
CA LEU A 109 -5.25 2.13 -1.91
C LEU A 109 -4.02 1.26 -2.16
N ALA A 110 -3.81 0.20 -1.36
CA ALA A 110 -2.73 -0.76 -1.59
C ALA A 110 -2.88 -1.49 -2.94
N GLY A 111 -4.10 -1.89 -3.31
CA GLY A 111 -4.39 -2.46 -4.62
C GLY A 111 -4.11 -1.48 -5.76
N THR A 112 -4.56 -0.22 -5.62
CA THR A 112 -4.30 0.83 -6.61
C THR A 112 -2.81 1.11 -6.77
N GLU A 113 -2.05 1.17 -5.66
CA GLU A 113 -0.59 1.30 -5.66
C GLU A 113 0.07 0.16 -6.44
N PHE A 114 -0.34 -1.08 -6.17
CA PHE A 114 0.19 -2.26 -6.84
C PHE A 114 -0.04 -2.24 -8.36
N PHE A 115 -1.25 -1.86 -8.81
CA PHE A 115 -1.53 -1.69 -10.24
C PHE A 115 -0.73 -0.56 -10.86
N LEU A 116 -0.56 0.53 -10.14
CA LEU A 116 0.23 1.65 -10.63
C LEU A 116 1.71 1.28 -10.78
N LEU A 117 2.25 0.48 -9.85
CA LEU A 117 3.60 -0.08 -9.97
C LEU A 117 3.73 -1.00 -11.20
N LEU A 118 2.70 -1.80 -11.51
CA LEU A 118 2.68 -2.60 -12.74
C LEU A 118 2.72 -1.70 -13.99
N VAL A 119 1.92 -0.65 -14.04
CA VAL A 119 1.92 0.33 -15.14
C VAL A 119 3.29 1.01 -15.28
N MET A 120 3.92 1.38 -14.15
CA MET A 120 5.25 1.98 -14.15
C MET A 120 6.33 1.01 -14.65
N SER A 121 6.21 -0.30 -14.39
CA SER A 121 7.11 -1.30 -14.96
C SER A 121 6.97 -1.41 -16.48
N TYR A 122 5.73 -1.33 -16.98
CA TYR A 122 5.44 -1.31 -18.41
C TYR A 122 5.94 -0.02 -19.08
N ASP A 123 5.80 1.14 -18.43
CA ASP A 123 6.39 2.40 -18.89
C ASP A 123 7.92 2.28 -19.06
N ARG A 124 8.61 1.69 -18.09
CA ARG A 124 10.06 1.45 -18.21
C ARG A 124 10.41 0.50 -19.35
N TYR A 125 9.66 -0.59 -19.50
CA TYR A 125 9.81 -1.51 -20.61
C TYR A 125 9.65 -0.79 -21.97
N ALA A 126 8.57 -0.04 -22.15
CA ALA A 126 8.30 0.68 -23.39
C ALA A 126 9.40 1.72 -23.70
N ALA A 127 9.87 2.47 -22.70
CA ALA A 127 10.89 3.49 -22.86
C ALA A 127 12.27 2.92 -23.24
N ILE A 128 12.62 1.71 -22.76
CA ILE A 128 13.94 1.13 -22.95
C ILE A 128 13.98 0.14 -24.11
N CYS A 129 12.95 -0.71 -24.24
CA CYS A 129 12.91 -1.77 -25.26
C CYS A 129 12.22 -1.34 -26.55
N GLN A 130 11.36 -0.32 -26.52
CA GLN A 130 10.60 0.17 -27.67
C GLN A 130 10.69 1.70 -27.84
N PRO A 131 11.87 2.33 -27.84
CA PRO A 131 12.03 3.78 -27.80
C PRO A 131 11.39 4.49 -29.01
N LEU A 132 11.37 3.86 -30.19
CA LEU A 132 10.76 4.44 -31.40
C LEU A 132 9.24 4.54 -31.32
N HIS A 133 8.58 3.66 -30.57
CA HIS A 133 7.14 3.61 -30.43
C HIS A 133 6.67 4.19 -29.07
N TYR A 134 7.60 4.61 -28.21
CA TYR A 134 7.29 5.08 -26.87
C TYR A 134 6.24 6.19 -26.83
N GLY A 135 6.39 7.20 -27.69
CA GLY A 135 5.44 8.33 -27.74
C GLY A 135 4.01 7.94 -28.18
N THR A 136 3.90 6.88 -28.98
CA THR A 136 2.59 6.33 -29.40
C THR A 136 1.97 5.48 -28.29
N ILE A 137 2.78 4.64 -27.62
CA ILE A 137 2.33 3.74 -26.55
C ILE A 137 1.97 4.54 -25.29
N MET A 138 2.84 5.47 -24.88
CA MET A 138 2.71 6.28 -23.65
C MET A 138 2.22 7.70 -23.97
N ASN A 139 1.23 7.83 -24.86
CA ASN A 139 0.60 9.11 -25.07
C ASN A 139 -0.25 9.52 -23.85
N ARG A 140 -0.59 10.80 -23.76
CA ARG A 140 -1.32 11.37 -22.60
C ARG A 140 -2.65 10.64 -22.32
N TYR A 141 -3.37 10.27 -23.36
CA TYR A 141 -4.65 9.57 -23.24
C TYR A 141 -4.47 8.17 -22.65
N ALA A 142 -3.50 7.40 -23.16
CA ALA A 142 -3.17 6.07 -22.63
C ALA A 142 -2.72 6.13 -21.16
N CYS A 143 -1.89 7.10 -20.79
CA CYS A 143 -1.45 7.27 -19.39
C CYS A 143 -2.63 7.56 -18.45
N VAL A 144 -3.56 8.42 -18.84
CA VAL A 144 -4.77 8.72 -18.05
C VAL A 144 -5.65 7.47 -17.93
N GLN A 145 -5.86 6.73 -19.02
CA GLN A 145 -6.62 5.48 -18.98
C GLN A 145 -5.99 4.45 -18.04
N MET A 146 -4.67 4.26 -18.09
CA MET A 146 -3.95 3.35 -17.19
C MET A 146 -4.14 3.72 -15.72
N VAL A 147 -4.11 5.01 -15.38
CA VAL A 147 -4.38 5.49 -14.02
C VAL A 147 -5.83 5.19 -13.62
N ILE A 148 -6.82 5.52 -14.47
CA ILE A 148 -8.24 5.25 -14.20
C ILE A 148 -8.46 3.75 -13.97
N ILE A 149 -7.88 2.89 -14.81
CA ILE A 149 -7.97 1.43 -14.68
C ILE A 149 -7.35 0.98 -13.34
N SER A 150 -6.20 1.55 -12.95
CA SER A 150 -5.56 1.23 -11.66
C SER A 150 -6.47 1.57 -10.47
N TRP A 151 -7.08 2.76 -10.47
CA TRP A 151 -8.03 3.17 -9.42
C TRP A 151 -9.28 2.30 -9.40
N PHE A 152 -9.85 2.00 -10.56
CA PHE A 152 -11.02 1.14 -10.66
C PHE A 152 -10.72 -0.29 -10.18
N SER A 153 -9.59 -0.86 -10.60
CA SER A 153 -9.17 -2.21 -10.18
C SER A 153 -8.93 -2.28 -8.68
N GLY A 154 -8.29 -1.27 -8.09
CA GLY A 154 -8.13 -1.17 -6.64
C GLY A 154 -9.47 -1.08 -5.91
N CYS A 155 -10.43 -0.30 -6.43
CA CYS A 155 -11.78 -0.18 -5.86
C CYS A 155 -12.52 -1.52 -5.85
N VAL A 156 -12.51 -2.23 -6.98
CA VAL A 156 -13.10 -3.58 -7.08
C VAL A 156 -12.41 -4.52 -6.09
N TYR A 157 -11.09 -4.50 -6.03
CA TYR A 157 -10.31 -5.33 -5.13
C TYR A 157 -10.66 -5.07 -3.65
N GLY A 158 -10.70 -3.80 -3.23
CA GLY A 158 -11.09 -3.41 -1.87
C GLY A 158 -12.52 -3.81 -1.52
N SER A 159 -13.47 -3.60 -2.45
CA SER A 159 -14.88 -3.96 -2.25
C SER A 159 -15.06 -5.47 -2.06
N LEU A 160 -14.39 -6.27 -2.87
CA LEU A 160 -14.44 -7.73 -2.74
C LEU A 160 -13.85 -8.18 -1.40
N HIS A 161 -12.73 -7.63 -0.95
CA HIS A 161 -12.11 -7.98 0.33
C HIS A 161 -12.99 -7.63 1.53
N VAL A 162 -13.63 -6.47 1.53
CA VAL A 162 -14.57 -6.09 2.59
C VAL A 162 -15.79 -6.99 2.57
N ALA A 163 -16.39 -7.23 1.42
CA ALA A 163 -17.54 -8.13 1.30
C ALA A 163 -17.19 -9.53 1.86
N GLY A 164 -16.04 -10.10 1.48
CA GLY A 164 -15.62 -11.41 1.98
C GLY A 164 -15.34 -11.43 3.48
N THR A 165 -14.68 -10.41 4.02
CA THR A 165 -14.32 -10.36 5.45
C THR A 165 -15.52 -10.13 6.35
N PHE A 166 -16.40 -9.19 6.00
CA PHE A 166 -17.54 -8.77 6.83
C PHE A 166 -18.79 -9.63 6.62
N THR A 167 -18.76 -10.62 5.74
CA THR A 167 -19.73 -11.73 5.68
C THR A 167 -19.52 -12.71 6.83
N ALA A 168 -18.31 -12.77 7.39
CA ALA A 168 -18.03 -13.61 8.58
C ALA A 168 -18.80 -13.08 9.80
N HIS A 169 -19.26 -14.02 10.64
CA HIS A 169 -19.86 -13.68 11.92
C HIS A 169 -18.78 -13.36 12.95
N PHE A 170 -18.92 -12.24 13.64
CA PHE A 170 -18.04 -11.85 14.72
C PHE A 170 -18.75 -12.10 16.05
N CYS A 171 -18.17 -12.93 16.90
CA CYS A 171 -18.70 -13.28 18.21
C CYS A 171 -17.54 -13.57 19.18
N GLY A 172 -17.73 -13.36 20.46
CA GLY A 172 -16.71 -13.54 21.48
C GLY A 172 -16.03 -12.24 21.87
N THR A 173 -14.70 -12.17 21.80
CA THR A 173 -13.95 -10.95 22.13
C THR A 173 -13.95 -10.01 20.92
N ASN A 174 -14.27 -8.74 21.15
CA ASN A 174 -14.16 -7.69 20.14
C ASN A 174 -12.77 -7.04 20.10
N ILE A 175 -11.75 -7.70 20.67
CA ILE A 175 -10.39 -7.17 20.80
C ILE A 175 -9.56 -7.55 19.57
N VAL A 176 -9.07 -6.55 18.89
CA VAL A 176 -8.15 -6.66 17.75
C VAL A 176 -6.76 -6.19 18.19
N HIS A 177 -5.79 -7.11 18.20
CA HIS A 177 -4.42 -6.83 18.66
C HIS A 177 -3.59 -6.13 17.57
N GLN A 178 -4.14 -5.03 17.04
CA GLN A 178 -3.51 -4.19 16.01
C GLN A 178 -3.84 -2.73 16.25
N PHE A 179 -3.05 -1.83 15.64
CA PHE A 179 -3.28 -0.39 15.76
C PHE A 179 -4.30 0.16 14.75
N PHE A 180 -4.71 -0.65 13.78
CA PHE A 180 -5.79 -0.38 12.81
C PHE A 180 -6.50 -1.69 12.45
N CYS A 181 -7.64 -1.61 11.79
CA CYS A 181 -8.37 -2.78 11.33
C CYS A 181 -7.66 -3.41 10.13
N ASP A 182 -7.19 -4.65 10.30
CA ASP A 182 -6.64 -5.46 9.22
C ASP A 182 -7.37 -6.81 9.10
N ILE A 183 -7.40 -7.35 7.90
CA ILE A 183 -8.17 -8.57 7.60
C ILE A 183 -7.69 -9.78 8.42
N PRO A 184 -6.38 -10.09 8.52
CA PRO A 184 -5.93 -11.24 9.28
C PRO A 184 -6.37 -11.21 10.75
N SER A 185 -6.30 -10.05 11.40
CA SER A 185 -6.67 -9.91 12.80
C SER A 185 -8.18 -9.97 13.01
N LEU A 186 -8.96 -9.43 12.08
CA LEU A 186 -10.42 -9.55 12.09
C LEU A 186 -10.88 -11.00 11.93
N LEU A 187 -10.24 -11.77 11.04
CA LEU A 187 -10.56 -13.19 10.87
C LEU A 187 -10.23 -14.03 12.11
N MET A 188 -9.27 -13.63 12.94
CA MET A 188 -9.00 -14.28 14.23
C MET A 188 -10.11 -14.07 15.26
N VAL A 189 -10.86 -12.98 15.18
CA VAL A 189 -12.00 -12.65 16.06
C VAL A 189 -13.32 -13.18 15.50
N SER A 190 -13.31 -13.71 14.28
CA SER A 190 -14.48 -14.33 13.67
C SER A 190 -14.75 -15.70 14.31
N CYS A 191 -16.02 -16.08 14.40
CA CYS A 191 -16.43 -17.33 14.99
C CYS A 191 -17.39 -18.09 14.08
N SER A 192 -17.41 -19.42 14.27
CA SER A 192 -18.36 -20.31 13.63
C SER A 192 -19.66 -20.38 14.42
N ARG A 193 -20.77 -20.12 13.78
CA ARG A 193 -22.10 -20.45 14.31
C ARG A 193 -22.29 -21.98 14.19
N ASN A 194 -23.05 -22.60 15.09
CA ASN A 194 -23.23 -24.06 15.27
C ASN A 194 -23.68 -24.87 14.02
N ASN A 195 -23.79 -24.26 12.85
CA ASN A 195 -24.14 -24.94 11.60
C ASN A 195 -22.86 -25.24 10.78
N ILE A 196 -22.44 -26.50 10.82
CA ILE A 196 -21.27 -27.00 10.07
C ILE A 196 -21.35 -26.66 8.57
N LEU A 197 -22.53 -26.68 7.97
CA LEU A 197 -22.71 -26.37 6.55
C LEU A 197 -22.47 -24.88 6.24
N GLU A 198 -22.93 -23.97 7.09
CA GLU A 198 -22.72 -22.53 6.92
C GLU A 198 -21.24 -22.17 7.10
N TYR A 199 -20.58 -22.82 8.05
CA TYR A 199 -19.13 -22.73 8.26
C TYR A 199 -18.34 -23.19 7.03
N ILE A 200 -18.66 -24.34 6.47
CA ILE A 200 -18.02 -24.87 5.26
C ILE A 200 -18.23 -23.90 4.08
N TYR A 201 -19.45 -23.34 3.92
CA TYR A 201 -19.77 -22.41 2.83
C TYR A 201 -18.97 -21.10 2.92
N ILE A 202 -18.89 -20.51 4.12
CA ILE A 202 -18.11 -19.30 4.38
C ILE A 202 -16.61 -19.55 4.16
N TYR A 203 -16.10 -20.69 4.66
CA TYR A 203 -14.70 -21.06 4.46
C TYR A 203 -14.37 -21.28 2.98
N ILE A 204 -15.18 -22.00 2.24
CA ILE A 204 -14.99 -22.21 0.80
C ILE A 204 -15.01 -20.87 0.06
N TYR A 205 -15.94 -20.00 0.39
CA TYR A 205 -16.03 -18.66 -0.21
C TYR A 205 -14.77 -17.82 0.06
N ILE A 206 -14.31 -17.78 1.32
CA ILE A 206 -13.08 -17.10 1.71
C ILE A 206 -11.85 -17.69 1.00
N TYR A 207 -11.76 -19.03 0.92
CA TYR A 207 -10.65 -19.70 0.24
C TYR A 207 -10.63 -19.43 -1.27
N ILE A 208 -11.74 -19.54 -1.95
CA ILE A 208 -11.85 -19.22 -3.38
C ILE A 208 -11.42 -17.77 -3.61
N TYR A 209 -11.88 -16.88 -2.75
CA TYR A 209 -11.60 -15.48 -2.84
C TYR A 209 -10.09 -15.16 -2.63
N ILE A 210 -9.46 -15.77 -1.63
CA ILE A 210 -8.01 -15.65 -1.40
C ILE A 210 -7.24 -16.19 -2.60
N ILE A 211 -7.62 -17.37 -3.13
CA ILE A 211 -6.97 -17.97 -4.30
C ILE A 211 -7.06 -17.03 -5.51
N VAL A 212 -8.23 -16.49 -5.82
CA VAL A 212 -8.42 -15.57 -6.95
C VAL A 212 -7.55 -14.32 -6.77
N SER A 213 -7.53 -13.74 -5.56
CA SER A 213 -6.70 -12.58 -5.25
C SER A 213 -5.21 -12.87 -5.37
N CYS A 214 -4.77 -14.02 -4.87
CA CYS A 214 -3.37 -14.45 -4.98
C CYS A 214 -2.97 -14.74 -6.44
N CYS A 215 -3.82 -15.40 -7.22
CA CYS A 215 -3.57 -15.64 -8.64
C CYS A 215 -3.44 -14.33 -9.41
N PHE A 216 -4.33 -13.38 -9.13
CA PHE A 216 -4.30 -12.08 -9.77
C PHE A 216 -3.03 -11.28 -9.42
N ALA A 217 -2.67 -11.20 -8.12
CA ALA A 217 -1.44 -10.57 -7.67
C ALA A 217 -0.20 -11.26 -8.28
N PHE A 218 -0.22 -12.58 -8.39
CA PHE A 218 0.84 -13.37 -9.01
C PHE A 218 1.00 -13.06 -10.50
N LEU A 219 -0.09 -12.96 -11.25
CA LEU A 219 -0.04 -12.59 -12.67
C LEU A 219 0.54 -11.19 -12.88
N CYS A 220 0.15 -10.21 -12.05
CA CYS A 220 0.73 -8.89 -12.07
C CYS A 220 2.23 -8.91 -11.74
N PHE A 221 2.63 -9.68 -10.73
CA PHE A 221 4.04 -9.87 -10.37
C PHE A 221 4.85 -10.48 -11.51
N ILE A 222 4.36 -11.56 -12.12
CA ILE A 222 5.02 -12.18 -13.29
C ILE A 222 5.15 -11.18 -14.43
N SER A 223 4.12 -10.37 -14.69
CA SER A 223 4.18 -9.32 -15.74
C SER A 223 5.27 -8.29 -15.46
N MET A 224 5.45 -7.88 -14.19
CA MET A 224 6.57 -7.01 -13.79
C MET A 224 7.93 -7.69 -13.98
N VAL A 225 8.06 -8.95 -13.55
CA VAL A 225 9.30 -9.73 -13.72
C VAL A 225 9.66 -9.86 -15.20
N VAL A 226 8.69 -10.22 -16.05
CA VAL A 226 8.88 -10.32 -17.49
C VAL A 226 9.36 -8.98 -18.09
N SER A 227 8.73 -7.87 -17.73
CA SER A 227 9.14 -6.52 -18.15
C SER A 227 10.62 -6.26 -17.81
N TYR A 228 11.03 -6.57 -16.58
CA TYR A 228 12.40 -6.37 -16.14
C TYR A 228 13.41 -7.35 -16.76
N VAL A 229 13.03 -8.59 -17.03
CA VAL A 229 13.85 -9.53 -17.77
C VAL A 229 14.16 -8.99 -19.18
N TYR A 230 13.14 -8.48 -19.87
CA TYR A 230 13.35 -7.84 -21.19
C TYR A 230 14.23 -6.58 -21.09
N ILE A 231 14.03 -5.74 -20.10
CA ILE A 231 14.85 -4.56 -19.86
C ILE A 231 16.32 -4.98 -19.66
N PHE A 232 16.58 -5.90 -18.75
CA PHE A 232 17.96 -6.33 -18.46
C PHE A 232 18.63 -7.01 -19.64
N THR A 233 17.93 -7.88 -20.37
CA THR A 233 18.49 -8.52 -21.58
C THR A 233 18.81 -7.48 -22.67
N THR A 234 17.95 -6.46 -22.83
CA THR A 234 18.20 -5.36 -23.79
C THR A 234 19.39 -4.50 -23.35
N VAL A 235 19.45 -4.14 -22.07
CA VAL A 235 20.54 -3.31 -21.52
C VAL A 235 21.89 -4.02 -21.58
N LEU A 236 21.94 -5.33 -21.34
CA LEU A 236 23.17 -6.11 -21.42
C LEU A 236 23.77 -6.17 -22.86
N ARG A 237 22.94 -5.98 -23.89
CA ARG A 237 23.39 -5.90 -25.29
C ARG A 237 24.03 -4.55 -25.64
N ILE A 238 23.91 -3.53 -24.81
CA ILE A 238 24.50 -2.22 -25.02
C ILE A 238 26.01 -2.32 -24.77
N PRO A 239 26.89 -1.99 -25.75
CA PRO A 239 28.33 -2.19 -25.60
C PRO A 239 29.00 -1.23 -24.61
N TYR A 240 28.39 -0.05 -24.36
CA TYR A 240 28.97 1.01 -23.52
C TYR A 240 28.55 0.93 -22.06
N ALA A 241 29.51 0.77 -21.14
CA ALA A 241 29.28 0.66 -19.71
C ALA A 241 28.52 1.87 -19.14
N LYS A 242 28.82 3.10 -19.57
CA LYS A 242 28.11 4.33 -19.12
C LYS A 242 26.63 4.33 -19.49
N GLY A 243 26.26 3.81 -20.67
CA GLY A 243 24.86 3.69 -21.10
C GLY A 243 24.09 2.70 -20.22
N ARG A 244 24.68 1.53 -19.97
CA ARG A 244 24.11 0.51 -19.08
C ARG A 244 23.86 1.06 -17.67
N PHE A 245 24.85 1.72 -17.09
CA PHE A 245 24.74 2.29 -15.74
C PHE A 245 23.62 3.33 -15.65
N LYS A 246 23.49 4.20 -16.67
CA LYS A 246 22.42 5.22 -16.71
C LYS A 246 21.03 4.57 -16.68
N ILE A 247 20.80 3.51 -17.46
CA ILE A 247 19.51 2.82 -17.52
C ILE A 247 19.21 2.10 -16.19
N PHE A 248 20.22 1.39 -15.63
CA PHE A 248 20.04 0.76 -14.32
C PHE A 248 19.68 1.76 -13.22
N SER A 249 20.31 2.94 -13.23
CA SER A 249 20.03 3.98 -12.23
C SER A 249 18.60 4.52 -12.32
N THR A 250 17.95 4.47 -13.48
CA THR A 250 16.55 4.88 -13.66
C THR A 250 15.53 3.79 -13.28
N CYS A 251 15.92 2.52 -13.38
CA CYS A 251 15.07 1.39 -13.01
C CYS A 251 15.14 1.06 -11.51
N LEU A 252 16.28 1.33 -10.87
CA LEU A 252 16.55 0.96 -9.49
C LEU A 252 15.54 1.54 -8.47
N PRO A 253 15.11 2.81 -8.56
CA PRO A 253 14.07 3.34 -7.66
C PRO A 253 12.80 2.50 -7.70
N HIS A 254 12.29 2.22 -8.89
CA HIS A 254 11.07 1.44 -9.05
C HIS A 254 11.22 0.00 -8.52
N LEU A 255 12.33 -0.68 -8.85
CA LEU A 255 12.61 -2.02 -8.32
C LEU A 255 12.70 -2.04 -6.79
N THR A 256 13.31 -1.03 -6.19
CA THR A 256 13.40 -0.91 -4.73
C THR A 256 12.02 -0.77 -4.11
N VAL A 257 11.16 0.09 -4.67
CA VAL A 257 9.79 0.28 -4.18
C VAL A 257 8.96 -1.01 -4.34
N VAL A 258 9.00 -1.65 -5.50
CA VAL A 258 8.30 -2.94 -5.74
C VAL A 258 8.76 -4.00 -4.75
N THR A 259 10.06 -4.11 -4.51
CA THR A 259 10.62 -5.09 -3.58
C THR A 259 10.18 -4.81 -2.14
N LEU A 260 10.21 -3.56 -1.70
CA LEU A 260 9.74 -3.15 -0.37
C LEU A 260 8.24 -3.44 -0.20
N PHE A 261 7.43 -3.07 -1.18
CA PHE A 261 5.99 -3.29 -1.14
C PHE A 261 5.64 -4.78 -1.06
N LEU A 262 6.20 -5.59 -1.95
CA LEU A 262 5.94 -7.03 -2.00
C LEU A 262 6.49 -7.77 -0.77
N SER A 263 7.71 -7.45 -0.34
CA SER A 263 8.32 -8.13 0.82
C SER A 263 7.58 -7.79 2.11
N SER A 264 7.21 -6.52 2.32
CA SER A 264 6.47 -6.12 3.51
C SER A 264 5.08 -6.77 3.58
N GLY A 265 4.34 -6.79 2.47
CA GLY A 265 3.05 -7.47 2.37
C GLY A 265 3.15 -8.98 2.59
N PHE A 266 4.11 -9.64 1.94
CA PHE A 266 4.32 -11.09 2.07
C PHE A 266 4.71 -11.51 3.48
N ILE A 267 5.64 -10.80 4.11
CA ILE A 267 6.08 -11.07 5.49
C ILE A 267 4.92 -10.89 6.46
N THR A 268 4.12 -9.84 6.30
CA THR A 268 2.92 -9.61 7.15
C THR A 268 1.93 -10.77 7.05
N TYR A 269 1.69 -11.26 5.83
CA TYR A 269 0.79 -12.41 5.62
C TYR A 269 1.32 -13.69 6.26
N LEU A 270 2.62 -13.97 6.14
CA LEU A 270 3.25 -15.15 6.77
C LEU A 270 3.22 -15.05 8.30
N CYS A 271 3.50 -13.90 8.87
CA CYS A 271 3.47 -13.69 10.32
C CYS A 271 2.05 -13.81 10.88
N SER A 272 1.06 -13.30 10.16
CA SER A 272 -0.36 -13.38 10.56
C SER A 272 -0.90 -14.81 10.53
N ALA A 273 -0.31 -15.71 9.74
CA ALA A 273 -0.66 -17.13 9.74
C ALA A 273 -0.26 -17.85 11.04
N SER A 274 0.66 -17.30 11.84
CA SER A 274 0.97 -17.80 13.18
C SER A 274 -0.11 -17.34 14.16
N LYS A 275 -0.88 -18.28 14.71
CA LYS A 275 -2.08 -18.04 15.55
C LYS A 275 -1.82 -17.37 16.92
N SER A 276 -0.62 -16.89 17.22
CA SER A 276 -0.32 -16.25 18.49
C SER A 276 -0.16 -14.73 18.32
N PRO A 277 -0.83 -13.90 19.14
CA PRO A 277 -0.56 -12.48 19.19
C PRO A 277 0.89 -12.28 19.64
N SER A 278 1.74 -11.85 18.72
CA SER A 278 3.16 -11.64 18.97
C SER A 278 3.50 -10.18 18.69
N SER A 279 4.42 -9.62 19.51
CA SER A 279 5.00 -8.30 19.23
C SER A 279 5.60 -8.21 17.83
N LEU A 280 6.01 -9.35 17.25
CA LEU A 280 6.47 -9.45 15.88
C LEU A 280 5.36 -9.14 14.88
N ASN A 281 4.14 -9.65 15.09
CA ASN A 281 3.00 -9.38 14.20
C ASN A 281 2.66 -7.88 14.18
N LEU A 282 2.67 -7.24 15.34
CA LEU A 282 2.46 -5.80 15.45
C LEU A 282 3.57 -5.03 14.73
N PHE A 283 4.84 -5.38 14.96
CA PHE A 283 5.98 -4.75 14.28
C PHE A 283 5.89 -4.90 12.76
N MET A 284 5.49 -6.07 12.26
CA MET A 284 5.33 -6.30 10.82
C MET A 284 4.16 -5.49 10.25
N SER A 285 3.03 -5.39 10.95
CA SER A 285 1.89 -4.56 10.54
C SER A 285 2.25 -3.06 10.50
N VAL A 286 2.99 -2.58 11.48
CA VAL A 286 3.55 -1.22 11.49
C VAL A 286 4.47 -1.03 10.28
N SER A 287 5.34 -1.99 10.02
CA SER A 287 6.30 -1.90 8.92
C SER A 287 5.61 -1.81 7.56
N TYR A 288 4.67 -2.71 7.25
CA TYR A 288 4.03 -2.68 5.94
C TYR A 288 3.11 -1.48 5.72
N SER A 289 2.55 -0.92 6.79
CA SER A 289 1.67 0.25 6.68
C SER A 289 2.41 1.58 6.63
N LEU A 290 3.60 1.69 7.22
CA LEU A 290 4.33 2.95 7.32
C LEU A 290 5.52 3.04 6.35
N LEU A 291 6.23 1.92 6.08
CA LEU A 291 7.47 1.98 5.29
C LEU A 291 7.24 2.38 3.83
N PRO A 292 6.29 1.79 3.06
CA PRO A 292 6.11 2.19 1.66
C PRO A 292 5.80 3.68 1.51
N PRO A 293 4.76 4.27 2.14
CA PRO A 293 4.43 5.68 1.93
C PRO A 293 5.48 6.65 2.47
N SER A 294 6.33 6.21 3.41
CA SER A 294 7.40 7.05 3.98
C SER A 294 8.70 6.97 3.16
N LEU A 295 9.01 5.80 2.61
CA LEU A 295 10.26 5.60 1.88
C LEU A 295 10.15 5.91 0.39
N ASN A 296 8.96 5.80 -0.23
CA ASN A 296 8.75 6.12 -1.63
C ASN A 296 9.31 7.51 -2.00
N PRO A 297 8.98 8.60 -1.27
CA PRO A 297 9.54 9.93 -1.56
C PRO A 297 11.07 9.97 -1.47
N VAL A 298 11.64 9.29 -0.48
CA VAL A 298 13.10 9.27 -0.28
C VAL A 298 13.79 8.52 -1.41
N ILE A 299 13.27 7.35 -1.79
CA ILE A 299 13.82 6.51 -2.86
C ILE A 299 13.80 7.26 -4.19
N TYR A 300 12.66 7.86 -4.57
CA TYR A 300 12.54 8.58 -5.83
C TYR A 300 13.32 9.89 -5.82
N SER A 301 13.36 10.63 -4.72
CA SER A 301 14.11 11.88 -4.63
C SER A 301 15.62 11.66 -4.63
N LEU A 302 16.12 10.64 -3.90
CA LEU A 302 17.56 10.39 -3.78
C LEU A 302 18.17 9.65 -4.97
N ARG A 303 17.40 8.84 -5.68
CA ARG A 303 17.92 8.03 -6.79
C ARG A 303 17.67 8.65 -8.16
N ASN A 304 16.64 9.50 -8.31
CA ASN A 304 16.34 10.15 -9.57
C ASN A 304 17.13 11.46 -9.70
N ARG A 305 17.96 11.56 -10.75
CA ARG A 305 18.82 12.73 -11.00
C ARG A 305 18.00 14.01 -11.26
N ASP A 306 16.94 13.89 -12.03
CA ASP A 306 16.14 15.05 -12.45
C ASP A 306 15.35 15.62 -11.24
N MET A 307 14.84 14.73 -10.38
CA MET A 307 14.23 15.12 -9.11
C MET A 307 15.23 15.82 -8.17
N LYS A 308 16.48 15.33 -8.11
CA LYS A 308 17.54 16.01 -7.32
C LYS A 308 17.82 17.41 -7.82
N VAL A 309 17.89 17.58 -9.15
CA VAL A 309 18.14 18.88 -9.76
C VAL A 309 16.97 19.82 -9.45
N ALA A 310 15.73 19.36 -9.62
CA ALA A 310 14.54 20.14 -9.31
C ALA A 310 14.48 20.56 -7.82
N LEU A 311 14.79 19.62 -6.90
CA LEU A 311 14.91 19.90 -5.47
C LEU A 311 15.96 20.99 -5.18
N ASN A 312 17.16 20.83 -5.73
CA ASN A 312 18.24 21.80 -5.53
C ASN A 312 17.89 23.20 -6.08
N ASN A 313 17.15 23.27 -7.18
CA ASN A 313 16.71 24.54 -7.74
C ASN A 313 15.73 25.27 -6.81
N ILE A 314 14.82 24.56 -6.15
CA ILE A 314 13.85 25.12 -5.20
C ILE A 314 14.56 25.55 -3.91
N PHE A 315 15.36 24.69 -3.31
CA PHE A 315 16.04 24.98 -2.04
C PHE A 315 17.28 25.88 -2.20
N GLY A 316 17.94 25.87 -3.36
CA GLY A 316 19.09 26.70 -3.68
C GLY A 316 18.75 28.12 -4.11
N GLY A 317 17.50 28.55 -4.03
CA GLY A 317 17.08 29.92 -4.35
C GLY A 317 17.10 30.28 -5.85
N LYS A 318 17.37 29.32 -6.74
CA LYS A 318 17.17 29.48 -8.17
C LYS A 318 15.71 29.16 -8.50
N MET A 319 14.82 30.05 -8.16
CA MET A 319 13.44 29.99 -8.66
C MET A 319 13.50 30.01 -10.19
N ILE A 320 12.76 29.10 -10.79
CA ILE A 320 12.58 28.95 -12.24
C ILE A 320 12.24 30.34 -12.80
N PRO A 321 13.01 30.87 -13.75
CA PRO A 321 12.60 32.10 -14.41
C PRO A 321 11.40 31.78 -15.30
N ASN A 322 10.31 32.48 -14.99
CA ASN A 322 9.14 32.73 -15.83
C ASN A 322 8.17 31.57 -16.15
N LEU A 323 7.03 31.71 -15.55
CA LEU A 323 5.72 31.50 -16.20
C LEU A 323 5.61 32.29 -17.53
#